data_c5ca6ccdc00f68dddc9d006401ed6b59
#
_entry.id   c5ca6ccdc00f68dddc9d006401ed6b59
#
_cell.length_a   1.000
_cell.length_b   1.000
_cell.length_c   1.000
_cell.angle_alpha   90.00
_cell.angle_beta   90.00
_cell.angle_gamma   90.00
#
_symmetry.space_group_name_H-M   'P 1'
#
loop_
_entity.id
_entity.type
_entity.pdbx_description
1 polymer ?
#
loop_
_entity_poly.entity_id
_entity_poly.type
_entity_poly.pdbx_seq_one_letter_code
_entity_poly.pdbx_strand_id
1 'polypeptide(L)'
;MKNKIEYYYRIENILYNNKKYIFFNTTRNIKEIEQIYLLQSIDERYYIIILNRNRNVITVINNKQYLLVEIINYGNRKITFDDLTNKKSVTNLENSNTLLRNDWYNLWIKKVDYINYQRVHFNKEYLLLDDYLDYFLGLAENAISYIQDATAKEKKDERDELVISHRRINSNLKKIYYNVENIVLDHISRDVSEYLKYLFFNEELDYNTVANIINSLNFSRYGYRLLFGRMLFPSHFFDIYENIINNSQKELEIKKITLKICDY
;
A
#
# COMPACT_ATOMS: atom_id res chain seq x y z
N MET A 1 1.77 -5.84 -28.40
CA MET A 1 2.56 -5.52 -27.20
C MET A 1 4.03 -5.85 -27.42
N LYS A 2 4.38 -7.06 -27.87
CA LYS A 2 5.75 -7.53 -28.13
C LYS A 2 6.56 -6.54 -29.01
N ASN A 3 6.06 -6.14 -30.17
CA ASN A 3 6.73 -5.22 -31.09
C ASN A 3 7.04 -3.83 -30.49
N LYS A 4 6.19 -3.35 -29.54
CA LYS A 4 6.45 -2.09 -28.85
C LYS A 4 7.60 -2.22 -27.85
N ILE A 5 7.67 -3.33 -27.13
CA ILE A 5 8.75 -3.57 -26.16
C ILE A 5 10.08 -3.70 -26.92
N GLU A 6 10.13 -4.46 -28.00
CA GLU A 6 11.34 -4.61 -28.83
C GLU A 6 11.79 -3.28 -29.44
N TYR A 7 10.85 -2.41 -29.83
CA TYR A 7 11.16 -1.09 -30.40
C TYR A 7 11.73 -0.12 -29.36
N TYR A 8 11.11 0.00 -28.19
CA TYR A 8 11.52 0.97 -27.18
C TYR A 8 12.61 0.47 -26.23
N TYR A 9 12.79 -0.85 -26.11
CA TYR A 9 13.76 -1.49 -25.23
C TYR A 9 14.65 -2.42 -26.04
N ARG A 10 15.95 -2.47 -25.72
CA ARG A 10 16.90 -3.37 -26.41
C ARG A 10 16.76 -4.82 -25.92
N ILE A 11 15.56 -5.35 -25.88
CA ILE A 11 15.29 -6.72 -25.46
C ILE A 11 14.97 -7.52 -26.71
N GLU A 12 15.96 -8.24 -27.23
CA GLU A 12 15.79 -9.22 -28.29
C GLU A 12 15.24 -10.50 -27.64
N ASN A 13 14.11 -10.99 -28.10
CA ASN A 13 13.46 -12.20 -27.64
C ASN A 13 13.04 -12.23 -26.15
N ILE A 14 11.94 -11.57 -25.82
CA ILE A 14 11.27 -11.61 -24.52
C ILE A 14 11.00 -13.04 -23.99
N LEU A 15 11.14 -14.07 -24.84
CA LEU A 15 10.87 -15.47 -24.53
C LEU A 15 12.13 -16.35 -24.29
N TYR A 16 13.34 -15.82 -24.53
CA TYR A 16 14.53 -16.70 -24.64
C TYR A 16 15.26 -17.00 -23.32
N ASN A 17 15.01 -16.26 -22.21
CA ASN A 17 15.83 -16.41 -21.00
C ASN A 17 15.02 -16.77 -19.74
N ASN A 18 13.87 -17.39 -19.81
CA ASN A 18 12.98 -17.63 -18.66
C ASN A 18 12.65 -16.37 -17.84
N LYS A 19 12.90 -15.18 -18.39
CA LYS A 19 12.61 -13.92 -17.74
C LYS A 19 11.19 -13.46 -18.05
N LYS A 20 10.48 -13.02 -17.05
CA LYS A 20 9.15 -12.47 -17.22
C LYS A 20 9.14 -10.96 -17.13
N TYR A 21 8.60 -10.32 -18.15
CA TYR A 21 8.46 -8.88 -18.22
C TYR A 21 6.99 -8.46 -18.16
N ILE A 22 6.73 -7.36 -17.46
CA ILE A 22 5.43 -6.69 -17.46
C ILE A 22 5.61 -5.28 -18.01
N PHE A 23 4.81 -4.95 -19.02
CA PHE A 23 4.72 -3.61 -19.59
C PHE A 23 3.37 -3.02 -19.23
N PHE A 24 3.34 -1.99 -18.40
CA PHE A 24 2.11 -1.39 -17.91
C PHE A 24 2.13 0.13 -17.94
N ASN A 25 0.93 0.71 -17.99
CA ASN A 25 0.73 2.15 -17.89
C ASN A 25 0.91 2.58 -16.43
N THR A 26 1.62 3.70 -16.21
CA THR A 26 1.80 4.32 -14.89
C THR A 26 1.09 5.66 -14.82
N THR A 27 0.53 5.95 -13.65
CA THR A 27 -0.05 7.26 -13.30
C THR A 27 0.88 8.08 -12.43
N ARG A 28 1.97 7.49 -11.94
CA ARG A 28 2.98 8.18 -11.15
C ARG A 28 3.76 9.18 -12.00
N ASN A 29 4.18 10.25 -11.36
CA ASN A 29 5.07 11.21 -12.01
C ASN A 29 6.48 10.61 -12.17
N ILE A 30 7.26 11.21 -13.09
CA ILE A 30 8.61 10.73 -13.42
C ILE A 30 9.53 10.70 -12.20
N LYS A 31 9.47 11.70 -11.32
CA LYS A 31 10.32 11.80 -10.13
C LYS A 31 10.04 10.64 -9.15
N GLU A 32 8.78 10.27 -8.96
CA GLU A 32 8.45 9.10 -8.12
C GLU A 32 9.02 7.81 -8.70
N ILE A 33 8.93 7.62 -10.01
CA ILE A 33 9.45 6.41 -10.67
C ILE A 33 10.98 6.38 -10.65
N GLU A 34 11.65 7.52 -10.83
CA GLU A 34 13.11 7.62 -10.68
C GLU A 34 13.56 7.27 -9.25
N GLN A 35 12.83 7.73 -8.24
CA GLN A 35 13.09 7.35 -6.85
C GLN A 35 12.91 5.84 -6.62
N ILE A 36 11.84 5.25 -7.17
CA ILE A 36 11.62 3.79 -7.09
C ILE A 36 12.73 3.03 -7.82
N TYR A 37 13.20 3.53 -8.97
CA TYR A 37 14.32 2.94 -9.69
C TYR A 37 15.61 2.93 -8.85
N LEU A 38 15.89 4.00 -8.11
CA LEU A 38 17.05 4.06 -7.21
C LEU A 38 16.89 3.09 -6.01
N LEU A 39 15.68 2.92 -5.51
CA LEU A 39 15.40 2.02 -4.39
C LEU A 39 15.53 0.54 -4.77
N GLN A 40 15.42 0.17 -6.04
CA GLN A 40 15.53 -1.25 -6.44
C GLN A 40 16.88 -1.86 -6.12
N SER A 41 17.96 -1.07 -6.04
CA SER A 41 19.29 -1.55 -5.62
C SER A 41 19.33 -1.97 -4.15
N ILE A 42 18.41 -1.49 -3.33
CA ILE A 42 18.28 -1.85 -1.91
C ILE A 42 17.55 -3.19 -1.76
N ASP A 43 16.53 -3.43 -2.59
CA ASP A 43 15.75 -4.67 -2.56
C ASP A 43 15.42 -5.16 -3.98
N GLU A 44 16.34 -5.95 -4.54
CA GLU A 44 16.22 -6.53 -5.89
C GLU A 44 15.38 -7.82 -5.94
N ARG A 45 14.77 -8.24 -4.81
CA ARG A 45 14.18 -9.59 -4.70
C ARG A 45 13.04 -9.86 -5.65
N TYR A 46 12.34 -8.83 -6.12
CA TYR A 46 11.04 -9.01 -6.76
C TYR A 46 10.92 -8.39 -8.15
N TYR A 47 11.58 -7.29 -8.42
CA TYR A 47 11.49 -6.61 -9.72
C TYR A 47 12.73 -5.79 -10.04
N ILE A 48 12.95 -5.56 -11.35
CA ILE A 48 13.91 -4.58 -11.86
C ILE A 48 13.18 -3.72 -12.90
N ILE A 49 13.23 -2.40 -12.74
CA ILE A 49 12.77 -1.47 -13.77
C ILE A 49 13.81 -1.44 -14.88
N ILE A 50 13.39 -1.69 -16.10
CA ILE A 50 14.25 -1.72 -17.27
C ILE A 50 14.22 -0.35 -17.95
N LEU A 51 15.40 0.25 -18.11
CA LEU A 51 15.52 1.52 -18.82
C LEU A 51 15.26 1.32 -20.33
N ASN A 52 14.59 2.31 -20.94
CA ASN A 52 14.38 2.32 -22.38
C ASN A 52 15.68 2.63 -23.15
N ARG A 53 15.62 2.62 -24.49
CA ARG A 53 16.80 2.90 -25.33
C ARG A 53 17.44 4.26 -25.09
N ASN A 54 16.68 5.23 -24.62
CA ASN A 54 17.15 6.57 -24.27
C ASN A 54 17.64 6.66 -22.81
N ARG A 55 17.74 5.53 -22.10
CA ARG A 55 18.10 5.44 -20.67
C ARG A 55 17.12 6.11 -19.73
N ASN A 56 15.86 6.28 -20.13
CA ASN A 56 14.80 6.79 -19.26
C ASN A 56 14.02 5.65 -18.61
N VAL A 57 13.56 5.87 -17.40
CA VAL A 57 12.69 4.92 -16.65
C VAL A 57 11.30 4.83 -17.27
N ILE A 58 10.79 5.91 -17.85
CA ILE A 58 9.45 6.00 -18.45
C ILE A 58 9.56 6.05 -19.98
N THR A 59 8.65 5.34 -20.65
CA THR A 59 8.45 5.42 -22.09
C THR A 59 7.08 6.05 -22.36
N VAL A 60 7.04 7.14 -23.13
CA VAL A 60 5.79 7.80 -23.51
C VAL A 60 5.32 7.28 -24.87
N ILE A 61 4.08 6.76 -24.92
CA ILE A 61 3.43 6.28 -26.14
C ILE A 61 2.01 6.84 -26.17
N ASN A 62 1.68 7.59 -27.21
CA ASN A 62 0.35 8.21 -27.38
C ASN A 62 -0.10 9.00 -26.12
N ASN A 63 0.76 9.84 -25.61
CA ASN A 63 0.56 10.66 -24.39
C ASN A 63 0.30 9.86 -23.11
N LYS A 64 0.59 8.56 -23.09
CA LYS A 64 0.52 7.72 -21.91
C LYS A 64 1.93 7.28 -21.51
N GLN A 65 2.16 7.22 -20.21
CA GLN A 65 3.43 6.82 -19.63
C GLN A 65 3.43 5.32 -19.35
N TYR A 66 4.50 4.64 -19.74
CA TYR A 66 4.66 3.19 -19.57
C TYR A 66 5.98 2.86 -18.91
N LEU A 67 5.96 1.77 -18.16
CA LEU A 67 7.13 1.14 -17.54
C LEU A 67 7.30 -0.27 -18.07
N LEU A 68 8.55 -0.70 -18.19
CA LEU A 68 8.90 -2.09 -18.36
C LEU A 68 9.58 -2.60 -17.08
N VAL A 69 9.05 -3.67 -16.52
CA VAL A 69 9.55 -4.28 -15.29
C VAL A 69 9.87 -5.74 -15.56
N GLU A 70 11.07 -6.17 -15.24
CA GLU A 70 11.45 -7.57 -15.14
C GLU A 70 11.04 -8.10 -13.76
N ILE A 71 10.32 -9.21 -13.72
CA ILE A 71 9.94 -9.87 -12.47
C ILE A 71 11.01 -10.90 -12.12
N ILE A 72 11.60 -10.72 -10.96
CA ILE A 72 12.55 -11.65 -10.38
C ILE A 72 11.78 -12.63 -9.51
N ASN A 73 12.25 -13.87 -9.42
CA ASN A 73 11.64 -14.91 -8.60
C ASN A 73 10.15 -15.16 -8.89
N TYR A 74 9.77 -15.14 -10.18
CA TYR A 74 8.45 -15.52 -10.63
C TYR A 74 8.23 -17.02 -10.43
N GLY A 75 8.01 -17.41 -9.16
CA GLY A 75 7.66 -18.78 -8.78
C GLY A 75 6.25 -18.89 -8.22
N ASN A 76 5.79 -20.14 -7.98
CA ASN A 76 4.52 -20.41 -7.30
C ASN A 76 4.58 -20.21 -5.78
N ARG A 77 5.67 -19.63 -5.26
CA ARG A 77 5.85 -19.39 -3.83
C ARG A 77 4.77 -18.43 -3.32
N LYS A 78 4.07 -18.82 -2.26
CA LYS A 78 3.25 -17.90 -1.49
C LYS A 78 4.15 -16.86 -0.83
N ILE A 79 3.72 -15.62 -0.81
CA ILE A 79 4.33 -14.59 0.02
C ILE A 79 4.00 -14.92 1.46
N THR A 80 5.01 -14.93 2.28
CA THR A 80 4.91 -15.20 3.72
C THR A 80 4.99 -13.90 4.51
N PHE A 81 4.64 -13.97 5.78
CA PHE A 81 4.84 -12.86 6.70
C PHE A 81 6.32 -12.44 6.78
N ASP A 82 7.24 -13.38 6.73
CA ASP A 82 8.69 -13.08 6.74
C ASP A 82 9.13 -12.26 5.51
N ASP A 83 8.52 -12.47 4.37
CA ASP A 83 8.79 -11.65 3.19
C ASP A 83 8.40 -10.19 3.39
N LEU A 84 7.38 -9.93 4.21
CA LEU A 84 6.90 -8.58 4.54
C LEU A 84 7.74 -7.91 5.63
N THR A 85 8.33 -8.67 6.53
CA THR A 85 9.03 -8.15 7.72
C THR A 85 10.53 -8.14 7.57
N ASN A 86 11.11 -9.04 6.77
CA ASN A 86 12.55 -9.08 6.53
C ASN A 86 12.94 -8.07 5.45
N LYS A 87 12.96 -6.79 5.80
CA LYS A 87 13.26 -5.67 4.91
C LYS A 87 14.52 -4.96 5.30
N LYS A 88 15.20 -4.38 4.31
CA LYS A 88 16.33 -3.51 4.53
C LYS A 88 15.87 -2.09 4.79
N SER A 89 16.51 -1.44 5.74
CA SER A 89 16.31 -0.03 6.04
C SER A 89 16.76 0.85 4.88
N VAL A 90 16.02 1.90 4.63
CA VAL A 90 16.36 2.91 3.64
C VAL A 90 16.95 4.12 4.38
N THR A 91 18.26 4.23 4.31
CA THR A 91 19.01 5.36 4.88
C THR A 91 19.30 6.42 3.80
N ASN A 92 19.68 7.61 4.21
CA ASN A 92 20.08 8.72 3.32
C ASN A 92 19.00 9.21 2.35
N LEU A 93 17.76 9.32 2.84
CA LEU A 93 16.68 9.92 2.08
C LEU A 93 16.81 11.44 2.04
N GLU A 94 16.70 12.01 0.86
CA GLU A 94 16.49 13.45 0.73
C GLU A 94 15.12 13.85 1.31
N ASN A 95 15.04 15.01 1.95
CA ASN A 95 13.79 15.54 2.51
C ASN A 95 12.68 15.75 1.45
N SER A 96 13.05 15.80 0.18
CA SER A 96 12.15 15.93 -0.98
C SER A 96 11.58 14.60 -1.49
N ASN A 97 11.76 13.48 -0.76
CA ASN A 97 11.33 12.19 -1.25
C ASN A 97 9.80 12.08 -1.27
N THR A 98 9.23 12.02 -2.49
CA THR A 98 7.78 11.98 -2.73
C THR A 98 7.13 10.65 -2.37
N LEU A 99 7.93 9.59 -2.13
CA LEU A 99 7.45 8.27 -1.71
C LEU A 99 7.22 8.19 -0.20
N LEU A 100 7.71 9.17 0.55
CA LEU A 100 7.64 9.18 2.01
C LEU A 100 6.20 9.29 2.50
N ARG A 101 5.84 8.43 3.45
CA ARG A 101 4.51 8.36 4.07
C ARG A 101 4.63 8.23 5.59
N ASN A 102 5.27 9.23 6.23
CA ASN A 102 5.52 9.23 7.67
C ASN A 102 4.62 10.20 8.46
N ASP A 103 3.87 11.04 7.78
CA ASP A 103 2.96 12.04 8.39
C ASP A 103 1.52 11.50 8.45
N TRP A 104 1.33 10.42 9.22
CA TRP A 104 0.10 9.62 9.21
C TRP A 104 -1.11 10.37 9.70
N TYR A 105 -1.01 11.02 10.84
CA TYR A 105 -2.17 11.70 11.41
C TYR A 105 -2.67 12.82 10.50
N ASN A 106 -1.79 13.59 9.87
CA ASN A 106 -2.21 14.62 8.91
C ASN A 106 -2.83 14.01 7.64
N LEU A 107 -2.30 12.88 7.15
CA LEU A 107 -2.89 12.17 6.01
C LEU A 107 -4.29 11.65 6.35
N TRP A 108 -4.48 11.16 7.58
CA TRP A 108 -5.77 10.65 8.02
C TRP A 108 -6.76 11.77 8.32
N ILE A 109 -6.34 12.89 8.89
CA ILE A 109 -7.18 14.09 9.06
C ILE A 109 -7.72 14.52 7.68
N LYS A 110 -6.85 14.69 6.69
CA LYS A 110 -7.28 15.05 5.34
C LYS A 110 -8.27 14.04 4.74
N LYS A 111 -8.10 12.76 5.04
CA LYS A 111 -9.03 11.71 4.59
C LYS A 111 -10.39 11.84 5.26
N VAL A 112 -10.43 12.04 6.57
CA VAL A 112 -11.68 12.27 7.34
C VAL A 112 -12.38 13.54 6.87
N ASP A 113 -11.67 14.65 6.71
CA ASP A 113 -12.21 15.89 6.19
C ASP A 113 -12.84 15.72 4.81
N TYR A 114 -12.16 14.97 3.93
CA TYR A 114 -12.66 14.68 2.59
C TYR A 114 -13.95 13.83 2.63
N ILE A 115 -14.00 12.81 3.49
CA ILE A 115 -15.20 11.98 3.66
C ILE A 115 -16.37 12.82 4.21
N ASN A 116 -16.12 13.67 5.21
CA ASN A 116 -17.12 14.59 5.74
C ASN A 116 -17.64 15.57 4.67
N TYR A 117 -16.74 16.09 3.84
CA TYR A 117 -17.12 16.94 2.71
C TYR A 117 -18.00 16.17 1.71
N GLN A 118 -17.62 14.96 1.34
CA GLN A 118 -18.45 14.12 0.46
C GLN A 118 -19.83 13.83 1.06
N ARG A 119 -19.89 13.52 2.36
CA ARG A 119 -21.13 13.26 3.09
C ARG A 119 -22.15 14.38 2.88
N VAL A 120 -21.74 15.63 3.04
CA VAL A 120 -22.66 16.78 2.87
C VAL A 120 -23.23 16.87 1.45
N HIS A 121 -22.46 16.44 0.44
CA HIS A 121 -22.85 16.59 -0.96
C HIS A 121 -23.65 15.40 -1.51
N PHE A 122 -23.47 14.19 -0.97
CA PHE A 122 -24.01 12.94 -1.52
C PHE A 122 -25.01 12.20 -0.60
N ASN A 123 -25.26 12.71 0.59
CA ASN A 123 -25.97 12.02 1.68
C ASN A 123 -27.38 11.50 1.37
N LYS A 124 -28.05 12.02 0.35
CA LYS A 124 -29.46 11.69 0.11
C LYS A 124 -29.68 10.41 -0.70
N GLU A 125 -28.61 9.86 -1.28
CA GLU A 125 -28.70 8.72 -2.19
C GLU A 125 -28.35 7.39 -1.53
N TYR A 126 -27.62 7.43 -0.39
CA TYR A 126 -27.01 6.23 0.23
C TYR A 126 -27.28 6.16 1.74
N LEU A 127 -28.51 5.79 2.13
CA LEU A 127 -28.94 5.78 3.54
C LEU A 127 -28.14 4.78 4.40
N LEU A 128 -27.87 3.57 3.87
CA LEU A 128 -27.09 2.56 4.61
C LEU A 128 -25.64 3.00 4.86
N LEU A 129 -25.09 3.77 3.95
CA LEU A 129 -23.73 4.32 4.08
C LEU A 129 -23.66 5.31 5.23
N ASP A 130 -24.67 6.14 5.37
CA ASP A 130 -24.75 7.18 6.40
C ASP A 130 -24.92 6.58 7.80
N ASP A 131 -25.72 5.52 7.93
CA ASP A 131 -25.95 4.83 9.21
C ASP A 131 -24.64 4.30 9.85
N TYR A 132 -23.69 3.84 9.03
CA TYR A 132 -22.42 3.32 9.53
C TYR A 132 -21.29 4.36 9.57
N LEU A 133 -21.44 5.45 8.84
CA LEU A 133 -20.38 6.42 8.65
C LEU A 133 -19.92 7.07 9.96
N ASP A 134 -20.85 7.40 10.85
CA ASP A 134 -20.54 8.01 12.16
C ASP A 134 -19.67 7.10 13.02
N TYR A 135 -19.96 5.80 13.03
CA TYR A 135 -19.13 4.81 13.73
C TYR A 135 -17.71 4.77 13.18
N PHE A 136 -17.54 4.70 11.86
CA PHE A 136 -16.21 4.62 11.25
C PHE A 136 -15.45 5.95 11.30
N LEU A 137 -16.14 7.09 11.27
CA LEU A 137 -15.52 8.38 11.51
C LEU A 137 -15.01 8.48 12.95
N GLY A 138 -15.79 8.04 13.94
CA GLY A 138 -15.36 7.96 15.33
C GLY A 138 -14.13 7.05 15.53
N LEU A 139 -14.06 5.90 14.86
CA LEU A 139 -12.87 5.06 14.87
C LEU A 139 -11.65 5.76 14.24
N ALA A 140 -11.87 6.48 13.16
CA ALA A 140 -10.79 7.23 12.49
C ALA A 140 -10.25 8.36 13.38
N GLU A 141 -11.12 9.12 14.04
CA GLU A 141 -10.73 10.18 14.99
C GLU A 141 -9.96 9.61 16.18
N ASN A 142 -10.41 8.47 16.73
CA ASN A 142 -9.69 7.76 17.77
C ASN A 142 -8.30 7.31 17.31
N ALA A 143 -8.18 6.78 16.09
CA ALA A 143 -6.90 6.38 15.52
C ALA A 143 -5.96 7.59 15.34
N ILE A 144 -6.48 8.71 14.85
CA ILE A 144 -5.73 9.96 14.68
C ILE A 144 -5.19 10.45 16.02
N SER A 145 -6.07 10.57 17.03
CA SER A 145 -5.70 10.99 18.39
C SER A 145 -4.65 10.05 19.00
N TYR A 146 -4.82 8.74 18.82
CA TYR A 146 -3.89 7.74 19.33
C TYR A 146 -2.49 7.87 18.71
N ILE A 147 -2.39 8.10 17.39
CA ILE A 147 -1.10 8.28 16.70
C ILE A 147 -0.46 9.61 17.05
N GLN A 148 -1.24 10.69 17.22
CA GLN A 148 -0.72 11.97 17.70
C GLN A 148 -0.08 11.81 19.07
N ASP A 149 -0.76 11.15 20.00
CA ASP A 149 -0.25 10.87 21.34
C ASP A 149 1.01 9.99 21.29
N ALA A 150 1.02 8.94 20.46
CA ALA A 150 2.19 8.09 20.26
C ALA A 150 3.39 8.87 19.74
N THR A 151 3.17 9.72 18.74
CA THR A 151 4.23 10.55 18.14
C THR A 151 4.81 11.58 19.12
N ALA A 152 3.95 12.10 20.01
CA ALA A 152 4.37 13.09 21.00
C ALA A 152 5.12 12.48 22.19
N LYS A 153 4.76 11.26 22.62
CA LYS A 153 5.23 10.66 23.86
C LYS A 153 6.33 9.60 23.68
N GLU A 154 6.33 8.88 22.55
CA GLU A 154 7.27 7.79 22.37
C GLU A 154 8.52 8.24 21.62
N LYS A 155 9.67 7.78 22.06
CA LYS A 155 10.93 7.99 21.34
C LYS A 155 11.11 6.91 20.30
N LYS A 156 11.49 7.32 19.09
CA LYS A 156 11.90 6.41 18.02
C LYS A 156 13.31 5.88 18.29
N ASP A 157 13.58 4.65 17.86
CA ASP A 157 14.90 4.05 17.89
C ASP A 157 15.26 3.43 16.51
N GLU A 158 16.35 2.70 16.42
CA GLU A 158 16.82 2.05 15.18
C GLU A 158 15.83 1.08 14.53
N ARG A 159 14.88 0.56 15.31
CA ARG A 159 13.81 -0.33 14.82
C ARG A 159 12.70 0.42 14.07
N ASP A 160 12.68 1.75 14.18
CA ASP A 160 11.66 2.61 13.57
C ASP A 160 12.14 3.24 12.26
N GLU A 161 13.15 2.65 11.65
CA GLU A 161 13.67 3.09 10.36
C GLU A 161 12.65 2.87 9.24
N LEU A 162 12.81 3.67 8.20
CA LEU A 162 11.96 3.57 7.01
C LEU A 162 12.39 2.38 6.16
N VAL A 163 11.41 1.68 5.61
CA VAL A 163 11.60 0.56 4.69
C VAL A 163 10.77 0.75 3.42
N ILE A 164 11.10 -0.01 2.37
CA ILE A 164 10.22 -0.10 1.20
C ILE A 164 8.96 -0.84 1.61
N SER A 165 7.85 -0.13 1.61
CA SER A 165 6.53 -0.61 2.01
C SER A 165 5.52 -0.48 0.88
N HIS A 166 4.30 -0.95 1.10
CA HIS A 166 3.25 -0.99 0.10
C HIS A 166 2.03 -0.16 0.54
N ARG A 167 1.35 0.48 -0.43
CA ARG A 167 0.13 1.26 -0.13
C ARG A 167 -0.99 0.39 0.40
N ARG A 168 -1.19 -0.78 -0.24
CA ARG A 168 -2.22 -1.76 0.12
C ARG A 168 -1.72 -3.18 -0.12
N ILE A 169 -2.15 -4.09 0.74
CA ILE A 169 -2.04 -5.52 0.57
C ILE A 169 -3.45 -6.07 0.32
N ASN A 170 -3.71 -6.55 -0.88
CA ASN A 170 -5.01 -7.02 -1.33
C ASN A 170 -4.93 -8.47 -1.85
N SER A 171 -6.02 -8.98 -2.40
CA SER A 171 -6.24 -10.36 -2.81
C SER A 171 -5.14 -11.03 -3.66
N ASN A 172 -4.18 -10.29 -4.19
CA ASN A 172 -3.09 -10.85 -4.97
C ASN A 172 -1.73 -10.46 -4.40
N LEU A 173 -1.33 -11.14 -3.33
CA LEU A 173 -0.06 -10.92 -2.65
C LEU A 173 1.14 -10.97 -3.61
N LYS A 174 1.10 -11.81 -4.65
CA LYS A 174 2.17 -11.88 -5.65
C LYS A 174 2.32 -10.59 -6.45
N LYS A 175 1.21 -9.90 -6.76
CA LYS A 175 1.25 -8.64 -7.51
C LYS A 175 1.81 -7.47 -6.71
N ILE A 176 1.84 -7.56 -5.41
CA ILE A 176 2.32 -6.48 -4.54
C ILE A 176 3.77 -6.17 -4.84
N TYR A 177 4.60 -7.19 -5.00
CA TYR A 177 6.05 -7.03 -5.12
C TYR A 177 6.55 -6.54 -6.48
N TYR A 178 5.76 -6.62 -7.54
CA TYR A 178 6.14 -6.08 -8.84
C TYR A 178 5.25 -4.92 -9.30
N ASN A 179 4.29 -4.54 -8.48
CA ASN A 179 3.46 -3.38 -8.76
C ASN A 179 4.12 -2.11 -8.22
N VAL A 180 4.93 -1.48 -9.03
CA VAL A 180 5.62 -0.21 -8.68
C VAL A 180 4.66 0.91 -8.30
N GLU A 181 3.38 0.85 -8.74
CA GLU A 181 2.33 1.80 -8.31
C GLU A 181 2.02 1.70 -6.82
N ASN A 182 2.34 0.56 -6.20
CA ASN A 182 2.02 0.29 -4.81
C ASN A 182 3.16 0.66 -3.83
N ILE A 183 4.35 1.01 -4.32
CA ILE A 183 5.52 1.26 -3.48
C ILE A 183 5.43 2.61 -2.76
N VAL A 184 5.80 2.61 -1.48
CA VAL A 184 5.98 3.79 -0.64
C VAL A 184 7.15 3.57 0.32
N LEU A 185 7.64 4.62 0.96
CA LEU A 185 8.59 4.55 2.06
C LEU A 185 7.87 4.85 3.37
N ASP A 186 7.92 3.90 4.30
CA ASP A 186 7.22 3.98 5.56
C ASP A 186 7.83 3.09 6.62
N HIS A 187 7.35 3.21 7.85
CA HIS A 187 7.63 2.28 8.92
C HIS A 187 7.04 0.89 8.60
N ILE A 188 7.76 -0.16 8.95
CA ILE A 188 7.39 -1.56 8.67
C ILE A 188 6.00 -1.96 9.19
N SER A 189 5.51 -1.31 10.26
CA SER A 189 4.16 -1.52 10.80
C SER A 189 3.06 -1.34 9.75
N ARG A 190 3.34 -0.62 8.65
CA ARG A 190 2.40 -0.48 7.55
C ARG A 190 2.08 -1.82 6.91
N ASP A 191 3.08 -2.53 6.44
CA ASP A 191 2.87 -3.80 5.74
C ASP A 191 2.32 -4.87 6.68
N VAL A 192 2.72 -4.85 7.95
CA VAL A 192 2.16 -5.73 8.97
C VAL A 192 0.66 -5.45 9.17
N SER A 193 0.27 -4.18 9.31
CA SER A 193 -1.16 -3.83 9.47
C SER A 193 -2.00 -4.18 8.24
N GLU A 194 -1.47 -3.91 7.05
CA GLU A 194 -2.17 -4.25 5.80
C GLU A 194 -2.31 -5.78 5.63
N TYR A 195 -1.29 -6.55 6.05
CA TYR A 195 -1.34 -8.01 6.01
C TYR A 195 -2.36 -8.58 7.01
N LEU A 196 -2.40 -8.07 8.24
CA LEU A 196 -3.42 -8.46 9.23
C LEU A 196 -4.84 -8.15 8.73
N LYS A 197 -5.05 -6.97 8.13
CA LYS A 197 -6.33 -6.62 7.50
C LYS A 197 -6.67 -7.55 6.34
N TYR A 198 -5.68 -7.89 5.51
CA TYR A 198 -5.87 -8.86 4.43
C TYR A 198 -6.33 -10.21 4.95
N LEU A 199 -5.68 -10.75 6.00
CA LEU A 199 -6.10 -12.02 6.63
C LEU A 199 -7.51 -11.93 7.21
N PHE A 200 -7.84 -10.83 7.89
CA PHE A 200 -9.16 -10.60 8.46
C PHE A 200 -10.26 -10.64 7.38
N PHE A 201 -10.10 -9.89 6.30
CA PHE A 201 -11.12 -9.82 5.25
C PHE A 201 -11.23 -11.11 4.42
N ASN A 202 -10.20 -11.97 4.44
CA ASN A 202 -10.24 -13.28 3.81
C ASN A 202 -10.65 -14.42 4.77
N GLU A 203 -11.04 -14.10 6.01
CA GLU A 203 -11.42 -15.10 7.01
C GLU A 203 -10.27 -16.08 7.37
N GLU A 204 -9.03 -15.63 7.19
CA GLU A 204 -7.81 -16.39 7.49
C GLU A 204 -7.19 -15.96 8.84
N LEU A 205 -7.79 -14.99 9.55
CA LEU A 205 -7.28 -14.44 10.79
C LEU A 205 -7.95 -15.12 11.98
N ASP A 206 -7.16 -15.78 12.81
CA ASP A 206 -7.56 -16.28 14.12
C ASP A 206 -6.67 -15.70 15.24
N TYR A 207 -7.06 -15.93 16.48
CA TYR A 207 -6.32 -15.44 17.66
C TYR A 207 -4.86 -15.94 17.67
N ASN A 208 -4.62 -17.20 17.36
CA ASN A 208 -3.27 -17.78 17.37
C ASN A 208 -2.39 -17.15 16.28
N THR A 209 -2.95 -16.94 15.10
CA THR A 209 -2.26 -16.26 14.00
C THR A 209 -1.87 -14.83 14.39
N VAL A 210 -2.79 -14.06 15.00
CA VAL A 210 -2.50 -12.72 15.51
C VAL A 210 -1.41 -12.76 16.56
N ALA A 211 -1.55 -13.64 17.56
CA ALA A 211 -0.58 -13.75 18.66
C ALA A 211 0.81 -14.12 18.14
N ASN A 212 0.90 -15.08 17.22
CA ASN A 212 2.17 -15.49 16.60
C ASN A 212 2.82 -14.34 15.83
N ILE A 213 2.04 -13.61 15.03
CA ILE A 213 2.52 -12.44 14.29
C ILE A 213 3.06 -11.39 15.27
N ILE A 214 2.26 -10.98 16.25
CA ILE A 214 2.65 -9.94 17.21
C ILE A 214 3.90 -10.33 18.00
N ASN A 215 3.98 -11.59 18.45
CA ASN A 215 5.13 -12.10 19.21
C ASN A 215 6.41 -12.23 18.37
N SER A 216 6.30 -12.37 17.05
CA SER A 216 7.46 -12.42 16.15
C SER A 216 8.01 -11.03 15.78
N LEU A 217 7.25 -9.95 16.07
CA LEU A 217 7.69 -8.60 15.77
C LEU A 217 8.73 -8.11 16.78
N ASN A 218 9.77 -7.46 16.28
CA ASN A 218 10.75 -6.76 17.10
C ASN A 218 10.57 -5.24 16.92
N PHE A 219 9.41 -4.74 17.32
CA PHE A 219 9.13 -3.30 17.24
C PHE A 219 9.54 -2.56 18.52
N SER A 220 9.85 -1.28 18.37
CA SER A 220 9.90 -0.34 19.47
C SER A 220 8.51 -0.14 20.09
N ARG A 221 8.43 0.52 21.22
CA ARG A 221 7.14 0.93 21.79
C ARG A 221 6.38 1.85 20.84
N TYR A 222 7.07 2.76 20.16
CA TYR A 222 6.50 3.60 19.09
C TYR A 222 5.94 2.74 17.96
N GLY A 223 6.72 1.77 17.45
CA GLY A 223 6.31 0.87 16.36
C GLY A 223 5.06 0.06 16.67
N TYR A 224 4.92 -0.49 17.92
CA TYR A 224 3.70 -1.18 18.32
C TYR A 224 2.49 -0.24 18.42
N ARG A 225 2.68 0.96 18.95
CA ARG A 225 1.60 1.96 18.99
C ARG A 225 1.18 2.38 17.58
N LEU A 226 2.14 2.54 16.68
CA LEU A 226 1.87 2.84 15.29
C LEU A 226 1.11 1.71 14.59
N LEU A 227 1.47 0.45 14.85
CA LEU A 227 0.74 -0.71 14.36
C LEU A 227 -0.72 -0.70 14.83
N PHE A 228 -0.93 -0.51 16.14
CA PHE A 228 -2.28 -0.47 16.71
C PHE A 228 -3.14 0.65 16.10
N GLY A 229 -2.60 1.87 16.01
CA GLY A 229 -3.32 2.99 15.38
C GLY A 229 -3.68 2.71 13.92
N ARG A 230 -2.79 2.04 13.17
CA ARG A 230 -3.07 1.61 11.78
C ARG A 230 -4.18 0.56 11.70
N MET A 231 -4.24 -0.37 12.66
CA MET A 231 -5.32 -1.36 12.72
C MET A 231 -6.66 -0.70 13.05
N LEU A 232 -6.64 0.28 13.93
CA LEU A 232 -7.84 1.04 14.34
C LEU A 232 -8.40 1.91 13.21
N PHE A 233 -7.55 2.51 12.36
CA PHE A 233 -7.99 3.39 11.27
C PHE A 233 -8.72 2.60 10.18
N PRO A 234 -10.00 2.91 9.86
CA PRO A 234 -10.87 2.10 9.00
C PRO A 234 -10.61 2.34 7.50
N SER A 235 -9.37 2.19 7.05
CA SER A 235 -8.96 2.46 5.67
C SER A 235 -9.78 1.68 4.64
N HIS A 236 -10.11 0.41 4.93
CA HIS A 236 -10.87 -0.44 4.02
C HIS A 236 -12.31 0.05 3.83
N PHE A 237 -12.97 0.47 4.91
CA PHE A 237 -14.30 1.06 4.84
C PHE A 237 -14.28 2.33 3.98
N PHE A 238 -13.31 3.22 4.18
CA PHE A 238 -13.21 4.45 3.39
C PHE A 238 -12.91 4.20 1.91
N ASP A 239 -12.09 3.19 1.59
CA ASP A 239 -11.83 2.83 0.20
C ASP A 239 -13.12 2.34 -0.50
N ILE A 240 -13.99 1.62 0.21
CA ILE A 240 -15.29 1.18 -0.32
C ILE A 240 -16.27 2.33 -0.41
N TYR A 241 -16.33 3.17 0.63
CA TYR A 241 -17.14 4.38 0.60
C TYR A 241 -16.84 5.22 -0.65
N GLU A 242 -15.56 5.51 -0.92
CA GLU A 242 -15.17 6.26 -2.11
C GLU A 242 -15.52 5.53 -3.42
N ASN A 243 -15.37 4.22 -3.47
CA ASN A 243 -15.74 3.45 -4.65
C ASN A 243 -17.23 3.51 -4.94
N ILE A 244 -18.06 3.52 -3.91
CA ILE A 244 -19.52 3.64 -4.08
C ILE A 244 -19.89 5.04 -4.57
N ILE A 245 -19.38 6.07 -3.90
CA ILE A 245 -19.66 7.46 -4.26
C ILE A 245 -19.17 7.80 -5.67
N ASN A 246 -17.96 7.38 -6.03
CA ASN A 246 -17.33 7.76 -7.31
C ASN A 246 -17.76 6.88 -8.49
N ASN A 247 -18.13 5.62 -8.25
CA ASN A 247 -18.38 4.63 -9.31
C ASN A 247 -19.80 4.10 -9.33
N SER A 248 -20.72 4.65 -8.54
CA SER A 248 -22.11 4.18 -8.40
C SER A 248 -22.20 2.68 -8.11
N GLN A 249 -21.24 2.13 -7.35
CA GLN A 249 -21.28 0.74 -6.92
C GLN A 249 -22.42 0.53 -5.90
N LYS A 250 -22.98 -0.67 -5.86
CA LYS A 250 -24.18 -0.94 -5.05
C LYS A 250 -23.84 -0.94 -3.55
N GLU A 251 -24.65 -0.26 -2.74
CA GLU A 251 -24.62 -0.23 -1.27
C GLU A 251 -24.56 -1.62 -0.59
N LEU A 252 -24.99 -2.67 -1.27
CA LEU A 252 -24.94 -4.05 -0.78
C LEU A 252 -23.52 -4.53 -0.39
N GLU A 253 -22.46 -3.95 -0.96
CA GLU A 253 -21.08 -4.27 -0.57
C GLU A 253 -20.74 -3.74 0.82
N ILE A 254 -21.30 -2.59 1.21
CA ILE A 254 -21.12 -2.03 2.56
C ILE A 254 -21.73 -2.96 3.60
N LYS A 255 -22.95 -3.43 3.37
CA LYS A 255 -23.63 -4.32 4.31
C LYS A 255 -22.81 -5.58 4.61
N LYS A 256 -22.15 -6.16 3.60
CA LYS A 256 -21.25 -7.33 3.77
C LYS A 256 -20.03 -7.02 4.63
N ILE A 257 -19.45 -5.83 4.50
CA ILE A 257 -18.24 -5.45 5.21
C ILE A 257 -18.55 -5.02 6.62
N THR A 258 -19.63 -4.27 6.80
CA THR A 258 -20.05 -3.83 8.12
C THR A 258 -20.45 -5.00 8.99
N LEU A 259 -21.17 -5.98 8.44
CA LEU A 259 -21.46 -7.24 9.15
C LEU A 259 -20.18 -7.96 9.56
N LYS A 260 -19.16 -8.04 8.69
CA LYS A 260 -17.86 -8.64 9.04
C LYS A 260 -17.12 -7.90 10.16
N ILE A 261 -17.29 -6.58 10.29
CA ILE A 261 -16.62 -5.78 11.33
C ILE A 261 -17.40 -5.78 12.63
N CYS A 262 -18.73 -5.86 12.58
CA CYS A 262 -19.59 -5.81 13.77
C CYS A 262 -19.87 -7.19 14.38
N ASP A 263 -19.66 -8.28 13.63
CA ASP A 263 -19.86 -9.68 14.13
C ASP A 263 -18.62 -10.25 14.84
N TYR A 264 -17.56 -9.44 15.02
CA TYR A 264 -16.35 -9.74 15.78
C TYR A 264 -16.19 -8.77 16.96
#